data_f1ededa73a752042c42038df24420984
#
_entry.id   f1ededa73a752042c42038df24420984
#
_cell.length_a   1.000
_cell.length_b   1.000
_cell.length_c   1.000
_cell.angle_alpha   90.00
_cell.angle_beta   90.00
_cell.angle_gamma   90.00
#
_symmetry.space_group_name_H-M   'P 1'
#
loop_
_entity.id
_entity.type
_entity.pdbx_description
1 polymer ?
#
loop_
_entity_poly.entity_id
_entity_poly.type
_entity_poly.pdbx_seq_one_letter_code
_entity_poly.pdbx_strand_id
1 'polypeptide(L)'
;MPAAEASPLYQLIEAVPDVETYCRLRAESGLSPKTEEAARRGLAGTLFAVQVCCGGETVGMGRVIGDGGCFYQVVDIAVLPAHQGLGLGKRIMAAISGYIEREAPTSAYISLIADGDAKHLYAQFGFKPTAPRSEGMALFKRAAQQP
;
A
#
# COMPACT_ATOMS: atom_id res chain seq x y z
N MET A 1 27.91 22.98 2.31
CA MET A 1 27.35 22.59 2.26
C MET A 1 26.47 22.55 2.36
N PRO A 2 26.08 22.51 2.18
CA PRO A 2 25.16 22.46 2.44
C PRO A 2 24.47 21.74 2.80
N ALA A 3 24.24 21.61 3.07
CA ALA A 3 23.65 20.95 3.52
C ALA A 3 22.67 20.47 3.19
N ALA A 4 22.54 19.92 3.13
CA ALA A 4 21.69 19.36 2.89
C ALA A 4 20.54 19.50 3.26
N GLU A 5 20.45 19.92 2.98
CA GLU A 5 19.76 20.19 3.14
C GLU A 5 18.72 20.20 3.32
N ALA A 6 18.57 20.25 3.66
CA ALA A 6 17.25 20.46 4.00
C ALA A 6 16.24 19.51 3.49
N SER A 7 16.64 18.44 2.91
CA SER A 7 15.72 17.37 2.57
C SER A 7 15.15 16.78 3.84
N PRO A 8 13.83 16.62 3.93
CA PRO A 8 13.26 15.93 5.09
C PRO A 8 13.84 14.54 5.21
N LEU A 9 14.03 14.12 6.44
CA LEU A 9 14.54 12.80 6.70
C LEU A 9 13.37 11.84 6.77
N TYR A 10 13.29 10.93 5.81
CA TYR A 10 12.25 9.92 5.76
C TYR A 10 12.79 8.58 6.24
N GLN A 11 12.04 7.93 7.09
CA GLN A 11 12.39 6.60 7.59
C GLN A 11 11.31 5.61 7.20
N LEU A 12 11.73 4.46 6.69
CA LEU A 12 10.82 3.36 6.45
C LEU A 12 10.88 2.42 7.64
N ILE A 13 9.72 2.09 8.18
CA ILE A 13 9.63 1.12 9.26
C ILE A 13 8.70 -0.01 8.84
N GLU A 14 9.09 -1.25 9.15
CA GLU A 14 8.28 -2.41 8.85
C GLU A 14 7.35 -2.67 10.02
N ALA A 15 6.20 -2.03 9.98
CA ALA A 15 5.22 -2.11 11.03
C ALA A 15 3.84 -1.80 10.47
N VAL A 16 2.83 -2.48 10.99
CA VAL A 16 1.44 -2.24 10.61
C VAL A 16 0.99 -0.93 11.25
N PRO A 17 0.41 -0.01 10.48
CA PRO A 17 -0.10 1.22 11.08
C PRO A 17 -1.28 0.93 12.00
N ASP A 18 -1.47 1.78 13.01
CA ASP A 18 -2.66 1.65 13.84
C ASP A 18 -3.89 2.14 13.06
N VAL A 19 -5.07 1.87 13.60
CA VAL A 19 -6.34 2.16 12.90
C VAL A 19 -6.46 3.64 12.58
N GLU A 20 -6.12 4.51 13.51
CA GLU A 20 -6.24 5.95 13.30
C GLU A 20 -5.33 6.43 12.18
N THR A 21 -4.06 6.01 12.20
CA THR A 21 -3.10 6.37 11.17
C THR A 21 -3.54 5.83 9.82
N TYR A 22 -3.99 4.59 9.78
CA TYR A 22 -4.44 3.94 8.55
C TYR A 22 -5.60 4.70 7.92
N CYS A 23 -6.63 5.00 8.71
CA CYS A 23 -7.80 5.71 8.19
C CYS A 23 -7.45 7.12 7.73
N ARG A 24 -6.58 7.80 8.47
CA ARG A 24 -6.13 9.14 8.10
C ARG A 24 -5.37 9.13 6.77
N LEU A 25 -4.45 8.20 6.61
CA LEU A 25 -3.67 8.12 5.38
C LEU A 25 -4.55 7.83 4.17
N ARG A 26 -5.52 6.94 4.33
CA ARG A 26 -6.44 6.66 3.23
C ARG A 26 -7.25 7.89 2.84
N ALA A 27 -7.81 8.56 3.85
CA ALA A 27 -8.65 9.72 3.59
C ALA A 27 -7.85 10.87 2.97
N GLU A 28 -6.68 11.17 3.52
CA GLU A 28 -5.89 12.32 3.09
C GLU A 28 -5.15 12.08 1.79
N SER A 29 -4.94 10.84 1.40
CA SER A 29 -4.28 10.53 0.14
C SER A 29 -5.26 10.27 -1.01
N GLY A 30 -6.56 10.39 -0.74
CA GLY A 30 -7.58 10.24 -1.79
C GLY A 30 -8.05 8.83 -2.04
N LEU A 31 -7.70 7.88 -1.19
CA LEU A 31 -8.21 6.53 -1.30
C LEU A 31 -9.62 6.46 -0.70
N SER A 32 -10.41 5.48 -1.14
CA SER A 32 -11.76 5.33 -0.61
C SER A 32 -11.70 5.06 0.90
N PRO A 33 -12.64 5.64 1.66
CA PRO A 33 -12.61 5.50 3.12
C PRO A 33 -12.97 4.09 3.56
N LYS A 34 -12.44 3.70 4.71
CA LYS A 34 -12.81 2.46 5.37
C LYS A 34 -13.42 2.81 6.73
N THR A 35 -14.37 2.00 7.17
CA THR A 35 -14.89 2.17 8.52
C THR A 35 -13.83 1.74 9.53
N GLU A 36 -13.96 2.26 10.76
CA GLU A 36 -13.04 1.87 11.82
C GLU A 36 -13.09 0.36 12.07
N GLU A 37 -14.28 -0.21 12.02
CA GLU A 37 -14.42 -1.65 12.21
C GLU A 37 -13.71 -2.45 11.14
N ALA A 38 -13.88 -2.06 9.86
CA ALA A 38 -13.22 -2.75 8.76
C ALA A 38 -11.71 -2.63 8.89
N ALA A 39 -11.22 -1.43 9.24
CA ALA A 39 -9.79 -1.21 9.41
C ALA A 39 -9.23 -2.07 10.55
N ARG A 40 -9.92 -2.09 11.69
CA ARG A 40 -9.47 -2.87 12.85
C ARG A 40 -9.37 -4.36 12.50
N ARG A 41 -10.37 -4.88 11.83
CA ARG A 41 -10.39 -6.30 11.48
C ARG A 41 -9.39 -6.61 10.36
N GLY A 42 -9.28 -5.71 9.40
CA GLY A 42 -8.40 -5.92 8.25
C GLY A 42 -6.93 -5.82 8.60
N LEU A 43 -6.56 -4.84 9.41
CA LEU A 43 -5.16 -4.66 9.79
C LEU A 43 -4.62 -5.85 10.56
N ALA A 44 -5.47 -6.53 11.33
CA ALA A 44 -5.07 -7.72 12.07
C ALA A 44 -4.64 -8.86 11.14
N GLY A 45 -5.08 -8.86 9.89
CA GLY A 45 -4.72 -9.89 8.91
C GLY A 45 -3.57 -9.51 7.98
N THR A 46 -2.85 -8.45 8.30
CA THR A 46 -1.73 -8.00 7.48
C THR A 46 -0.59 -9.01 7.50
N LEU A 47 -0.09 -9.36 6.32
CA LEU A 47 1.10 -10.23 6.22
C LEU A 47 2.38 -9.40 6.32
N PHE A 48 2.40 -8.23 5.72
CA PHE A 48 3.55 -7.34 5.74
C PHE A 48 3.07 -5.91 5.56
N ALA A 49 3.66 -5.00 6.27
CA ALA A 49 3.36 -3.59 6.10
C ALA A 49 4.61 -2.75 6.29
N VAL A 50 4.63 -1.62 5.61
CA VAL A 50 5.69 -0.64 5.76
C VAL A 50 5.05 0.73 5.91
N GLN A 51 5.65 1.56 6.76
CA GLN A 51 5.24 2.95 6.92
C GLN A 51 6.44 3.85 6.60
N VAL A 52 6.14 5.00 6.02
CA VAL A 52 7.14 6.05 5.83
C VAL A 52 6.86 7.12 6.84
N CYS A 53 7.85 7.42 7.67
CA CYS A 53 7.71 8.42 8.72
C CYS A 53 8.61 9.61 8.44
N CYS A 54 8.10 10.79 8.74
CA CYS A 54 8.82 12.04 8.57
C CYS A 54 8.56 12.89 9.82
N GLY A 55 9.62 13.15 10.61
CA GLY A 55 9.46 13.95 11.80
C GLY A 55 8.51 13.36 12.84
N GLY A 56 8.46 12.04 12.93
CA GLY A 56 7.58 11.38 13.89
C GLY A 56 6.15 11.17 13.40
N GLU A 57 5.85 11.62 12.19
CA GLU A 57 4.52 11.46 11.61
C GLU A 57 4.57 10.46 10.46
N THR A 58 3.58 9.57 10.39
CA THR A 58 3.46 8.66 9.26
C THR A 58 2.88 9.40 8.06
N VAL A 59 3.60 9.40 6.95
CA VAL A 59 3.21 10.12 5.75
C VAL A 59 2.99 9.20 4.55
N GLY A 60 3.27 7.92 4.70
CA GLY A 60 3.05 6.94 3.64
C GLY A 60 2.96 5.55 4.21
N MET A 61 2.39 4.65 3.41
CA MET A 61 2.24 3.26 3.83
C MET A 61 2.06 2.35 2.64
N GLY A 62 2.20 1.04 2.89
CA GLY A 62 1.83 0.00 1.96
C GLY A 62 1.65 -1.30 2.72
N ARG A 63 0.79 -2.18 2.21
CA ARG A 63 0.50 -3.45 2.88
C ARG A 63 0.46 -4.61 1.89
N VAL A 64 0.73 -5.80 2.40
CA VAL A 64 0.52 -7.05 1.68
C VAL A 64 -0.45 -7.90 2.49
N ILE A 65 -1.47 -8.41 1.83
CA ILE A 65 -2.45 -9.33 2.44
C ILE A 65 -2.47 -10.62 1.61
N GLY A 66 -3.09 -11.64 2.15
CA GLY A 66 -3.20 -12.91 1.45
C GLY A 66 -3.24 -14.09 2.39
N ASP A 67 -3.09 -15.28 1.82
CA ASP A 67 -3.13 -16.52 2.62
C ASP A 67 -1.74 -16.98 3.08
N GLY A 68 -0.70 -16.26 2.67
CA GLY A 68 0.65 -16.62 3.06
C GLY A 68 1.26 -17.74 2.24
N GLY A 69 0.64 -18.15 1.16
CA GLY A 69 1.12 -19.26 0.35
C GLY A 69 0.81 -19.09 -1.11
N CYS A 70 -0.45 -19.24 -1.47
CA CYS A 70 -0.85 -19.26 -2.88
C CYS A 70 -1.14 -17.87 -3.44
N PHE A 71 -1.70 -16.98 -2.63
CA PHE A 71 -2.16 -15.69 -3.11
C PHE A 71 -1.73 -14.57 -2.19
N TYR A 72 -1.21 -13.52 -2.80
CA TYR A 72 -0.85 -12.28 -2.11
C TYR A 72 -1.44 -11.12 -2.88
N GLN A 73 -1.81 -10.06 -2.19
CA GLN A 73 -2.26 -8.85 -2.85
C GLN A 73 -1.60 -7.64 -2.20
N VAL A 74 -1.07 -6.75 -3.03
CA VAL A 74 -0.52 -5.47 -2.57
C VAL A 74 -1.68 -4.49 -2.49
N VAL A 75 -1.85 -3.87 -1.33
CA VAL A 75 -2.96 -2.95 -1.09
C VAL A 75 -2.46 -1.72 -0.33
N ASP A 76 -3.28 -0.67 -0.32
CA ASP A 76 -3.09 0.50 0.54
C ASP A 76 -1.79 1.24 0.31
N ILE A 77 -1.31 1.28 -0.92
CA ILE A 77 -0.15 2.12 -1.24
C ILE A 77 -0.63 3.57 -1.22
N ALA A 78 -0.11 4.33 -0.28
CA ALA A 78 -0.54 5.71 -0.08
C ALA A 78 0.63 6.58 0.35
N VAL A 79 0.70 7.78 -0.21
CA VAL A 79 1.65 8.82 0.21
C VAL A 79 0.84 10.11 0.29
N LEU A 80 0.94 10.82 1.41
CA LEU A 80 0.24 12.09 1.56
C LEU A 80 0.64 13.09 0.47
N PRO A 81 -0.30 13.91 -0.01
CA PRO A 81 0.00 14.82 -1.13
C PRO A 81 1.23 15.68 -0.94
N ALA A 82 1.46 16.19 0.26
CA ALA A 82 2.61 17.06 0.51
C ALA A 82 3.95 16.34 0.37
N HIS A 83 3.95 15.03 0.35
CA HIS A 83 5.17 14.22 0.29
C HIS A 83 5.30 13.41 -1.00
N GLN A 84 4.42 13.66 -1.96
CA GLN A 84 4.47 12.99 -3.26
C GLN A 84 5.57 13.61 -4.13
N GLY A 85 5.99 12.85 -5.13
CA GLY A 85 7.01 13.32 -6.06
C GLY A 85 8.43 13.20 -5.54
N LEU A 86 8.63 12.52 -4.43
CA LEU A 86 9.94 12.38 -3.78
C LEU A 86 10.45 10.93 -3.79
N GLY A 87 9.79 10.06 -4.54
CA GLY A 87 10.22 8.67 -4.65
C GLY A 87 9.78 7.77 -3.51
N LEU A 88 8.88 8.24 -2.65
CA LEU A 88 8.47 7.43 -1.49
C LEU A 88 7.64 6.22 -1.89
N GLY A 89 6.76 6.36 -2.90
CA GLY A 89 6.02 5.21 -3.41
C GLY A 89 6.95 4.13 -3.92
N LYS A 90 8.04 4.51 -4.58
CA LYS A 90 9.03 3.57 -5.07
C LYS A 90 9.74 2.87 -3.92
N ARG A 91 10.05 3.60 -2.85
CA ARG A 91 10.68 3.00 -1.67
C ARG A 91 9.75 2.01 -0.98
N ILE A 92 8.45 2.35 -0.91
CA ILE A 92 7.44 1.45 -0.34
C ILE A 92 7.38 0.17 -1.17
N MET A 93 7.30 0.30 -2.49
CA MET A 93 7.24 -0.87 -3.37
C MET A 93 8.51 -1.70 -3.32
N ALA A 94 9.66 -1.08 -3.16
CA ALA A 94 10.91 -1.82 -3.02
C ALA A 94 10.89 -2.68 -1.77
N ALA A 95 10.39 -2.15 -0.66
CA ALA A 95 10.27 -2.92 0.58
C ALA A 95 9.31 -4.09 0.41
N ILE A 96 8.17 -3.84 -0.23
CA ILE A 96 7.17 -4.87 -0.48
C ILE A 96 7.73 -5.96 -1.40
N SER A 97 8.43 -5.57 -2.47
CA SER A 97 9.05 -6.53 -3.38
C SER A 97 10.08 -7.40 -2.67
N GLY A 98 10.85 -6.79 -1.78
CA GLY A 98 11.81 -7.54 -0.98
C GLY A 98 11.14 -8.59 -0.10
N TYR A 99 10.02 -8.22 0.53
CA TYR A 99 9.25 -9.15 1.34
C TYR A 99 8.75 -10.31 0.48
N ILE A 100 8.16 -10.00 -0.68
CA ILE A 100 7.60 -11.03 -1.56
C ILE A 100 8.69 -11.99 -2.01
N GLU A 101 9.86 -11.47 -2.39
CA GLU A 101 10.95 -12.30 -2.83
C GLU A 101 11.44 -13.24 -1.74
N ARG A 102 11.48 -12.76 -0.49
CA ARG A 102 11.94 -13.58 0.63
C ARG A 102 10.91 -14.61 1.07
N GLU A 103 9.64 -14.24 1.08
CA GLU A 103 8.61 -15.01 1.78
C GLU A 103 7.64 -15.76 0.88
N ALA A 104 7.34 -15.25 -0.31
CA ALA A 104 6.35 -15.90 -1.16
C ALA A 104 6.97 -17.14 -1.79
N PRO A 105 6.29 -18.30 -1.65
CA PRO A 105 6.84 -19.53 -2.23
C PRO A 105 6.67 -19.54 -3.75
N THR A 106 7.38 -20.45 -4.39
CA THR A 106 7.22 -20.67 -5.81
C THR A 106 5.77 -21.00 -6.12
N SER A 107 5.26 -20.49 -7.22
CA SER A 107 3.88 -20.60 -7.70
C SER A 107 2.90 -19.63 -7.03
N ALA A 108 3.34 -18.83 -6.07
CA ALA A 108 2.48 -17.81 -5.49
C ALA A 108 2.06 -16.80 -6.56
N TYR A 109 0.81 -16.36 -6.46
CA TYR A 109 0.27 -15.34 -7.36
C TYR A 109 0.15 -14.03 -6.59
N ILE A 110 0.86 -13.00 -7.06
CA ILE A 110 0.85 -11.69 -6.40
C ILE A 110 0.11 -10.72 -7.30
N SER A 111 -0.95 -10.11 -6.80
CA SER A 111 -1.77 -9.19 -7.59
C SER A 111 -1.89 -7.83 -6.92
N LEU A 112 -2.34 -6.86 -7.70
CA LEU A 112 -2.72 -5.54 -7.20
C LEU A 112 -3.71 -4.92 -8.18
N ILE A 113 -4.45 -3.93 -7.70
CA ILE A 113 -5.32 -3.14 -8.55
C ILE A 113 -4.68 -1.76 -8.66
N ALA A 114 -4.32 -1.38 -9.88
CA ALA A 114 -3.65 -0.12 -10.13
C ALA A 114 -4.65 0.92 -10.62
N ASP A 115 -4.70 2.05 -9.94
CA ASP A 115 -5.58 3.15 -10.32
C ASP A 115 -4.79 4.19 -11.11
N GLY A 116 -5.39 4.67 -12.20
CA GLY A 116 -4.80 5.73 -13.00
C GLY A 116 -3.39 5.41 -13.45
N ASP A 117 -2.47 6.34 -13.22
CA ASP A 117 -1.09 6.23 -13.68
C ASP A 117 -0.20 5.43 -12.73
N ALA A 118 -0.75 4.94 -11.62
CA ALA A 118 0.04 4.17 -10.65
C ALA A 118 0.64 2.91 -11.27
N LYS A 119 0.05 2.41 -12.36
CA LYS A 119 0.58 1.25 -13.06
C LYS A 119 2.03 1.42 -13.49
N HIS A 120 2.47 2.64 -13.75
CA HIS A 120 3.83 2.90 -14.19
C HIS A 120 4.83 2.62 -13.06
N LEU A 121 4.45 2.94 -11.83
CA LEU A 121 5.27 2.60 -10.68
C LEU A 121 5.35 1.09 -10.50
N TYR A 122 4.21 0.42 -10.53
CA TYR A 122 4.16 -1.02 -10.27
C TYR A 122 4.88 -1.82 -11.36
N ALA A 123 4.84 -1.33 -12.60
CA ALA A 123 5.53 -1.99 -13.70
C ALA A 123 7.04 -2.08 -13.46
N GLN A 124 7.61 -1.13 -12.73
CA GLN A 124 9.04 -1.14 -12.41
C GLN A 124 9.41 -2.31 -11.50
N PHE A 125 8.43 -2.92 -10.86
CA PHE A 125 8.64 -4.04 -9.95
C PHE A 125 8.09 -5.36 -10.50
N GLY A 126 7.86 -5.41 -11.82
CA GLY A 126 7.50 -6.65 -12.49
C GLY A 126 6.01 -6.91 -12.61
N PHE A 127 5.16 -5.99 -12.15
CA PHE A 127 3.72 -6.14 -12.29
C PHE A 127 3.30 -5.79 -13.71
N LYS A 128 2.47 -6.62 -14.30
CA LYS A 128 1.99 -6.46 -15.67
C LYS A 128 0.48 -6.53 -15.70
N PRO A 129 -0.16 -5.82 -16.65
CA PRO A 129 -1.61 -5.95 -16.80
C PRO A 129 -2.01 -7.41 -17.02
N THR A 130 -3.10 -7.81 -16.39
CA THR A 130 -3.62 -9.16 -16.58
C THR A 130 -4.42 -9.29 -17.87
N ALA A 131 -4.91 -8.17 -18.39
CA ALA A 131 -5.64 -8.15 -19.66
C ALA A 131 -4.70 -8.49 -20.81
N PRO A 132 -5.20 -9.10 -21.89
CA PRO A 132 -6.58 -9.48 -22.12
C PRO A 132 -6.97 -10.86 -21.56
N ARG A 133 -6.02 -11.60 -21.01
CA ARG A 133 -6.30 -12.95 -20.52
C ARG A 133 -7.28 -12.95 -19.35
N SER A 134 -7.20 -11.96 -18.50
CA SER A 134 -8.10 -11.82 -17.39
C SER A 134 -8.34 -10.34 -17.13
N GLU A 135 -9.27 -10.05 -16.22
CA GLU A 135 -9.66 -8.68 -15.95
C GLU A 135 -9.98 -8.53 -14.49
N GLY A 136 -9.51 -7.45 -13.88
CA GLY A 136 -9.82 -7.15 -12.49
C GLY A 136 -11.30 -6.81 -12.36
N MET A 137 -11.95 -7.36 -11.34
CA MET A 137 -13.35 -7.08 -11.05
C MET A 137 -13.47 -6.84 -9.56
N ALA A 138 -14.36 -5.96 -9.16
CA ALA A 138 -14.52 -5.60 -7.76
C ALA A 138 -15.99 -5.49 -7.39
N LEU A 139 -16.30 -5.87 -6.17
CA LEU A 139 -17.61 -5.64 -5.58
C LEU A 139 -17.37 -4.86 -4.29
N PHE A 140 -18.05 -3.73 -4.17
CA PHE A 140 -17.89 -2.85 -3.02
C PHE A 140 -19.11 -2.99 -2.11
N LYS A 141 -18.89 -3.50 -0.90
CA LYS A 141 -19.99 -3.69 0.03
C LYS A 141 -20.37 -2.35 0.65
N ARG A 142 -21.60 -1.92 0.43
CA ARG A 142 -22.11 -0.65 0.94
C ARG A 142 -23.12 -0.91 2.04
N ALA A 143 -23.36 0.11 2.85
CA ALA A 143 -24.43 0.04 3.83
C ALA A 143 -25.76 -0.17 3.08
N ALA A 144 -26.67 -0.91 3.71
CA ALA A 144 -27.99 -1.11 3.13
C ALA A 144 -28.70 0.24 3.03
N GLN A 145 -29.36 0.47 1.87
CA GLN A 145 -30.12 1.69 1.70
C GLN A 145 -31.47 1.56 2.39
N GLN A 146 -31.89 2.66 2.99
CA GLN A 146 -33.24 2.70 3.56
C GLN A 146 -34.25 2.73 2.43
N PRO A 147 -35.40 2.00 2.56
CA PRO A 147 -36.44 2.03 1.54
C PRO A 147 -37.10 3.40 1.43
#